data_ea2f5ed6b536f09bcdddf6a754c75ae1
#
_entry.id   ea2f5ed6b536f09bcdddf6a754c75ae1
#
_cell.length_a   1.000
_cell.length_b   1.000
_cell.length_c   1.000
_cell.angle_alpha   90.00
_cell.angle_beta   90.00
_cell.angle_gamma   90.00
#
_symmetry.space_group_name_H-M   'P 1'
#
loop_
_entity.id
_entity.type
_entity.pdbx_description
1 polymer ?
#
loop_
_entity_poly.entity_id
_entity_poly.type
_entity_poly.pdbx_seq_one_letter_code
_entity_poly.pdbx_strand_id
1 'polypeptide(L)'
;MDARRLGGWAVRGSIAAAGVMAAVSLAADPSHRLTTDIHTEYVKFLSGKDTITAYLAYPERSDRAPAVVVIHEIFGLSDFIRQTTEQLARDGFVATAPDLLSRRGGTPPSPDSARKLIAGLEPDTVTRDLDAAVAYVKRLKAVRPERVGVIGFCWGGGQSFRYATNNPSLRAFVVCYGPGPDALAIARLRARGLGVYAENDARINSGLPDLAAVIRTYHKDYRYTIYPGVGHGFLRTREKPEVADSTWRDVVRFLKESLGR
;
A
#
# COMPACT_ATOMS: atom_id res chain seq x y z
N MET A 1 35.08 67.01 45.02
CA MET A 1 35.93 67.77 44.12
C MET A 1 35.59 67.30 42.71
N ASP A 2 34.78 68.08 42.15
CA ASP A 2 34.95 69.05 41.08
C ASP A 2 35.05 68.33 39.73
N ALA A 3 34.09 68.42 38.96
CA ALA A 3 33.38 69.44 38.24
C ALA A 3 33.79 69.46 36.75
N ARG A 4 32.76 69.54 35.96
CA ARG A 4 32.55 70.34 34.73
C ARG A 4 33.02 69.70 33.43
N ARG A 5 32.10 69.56 32.58
CA ARG A 5 31.26 70.39 31.70
C ARG A 5 31.61 70.19 30.22
N LEU A 6 30.52 70.11 29.53
CA LEU A 6 30.14 70.68 28.22
C LEU A 6 30.63 69.87 27.01
N GLY A 7 29.92 69.61 26.09
CA GLY A 7 28.65 70.06 25.51
C GLY A 7 28.68 69.78 24.02
N GLY A 8 27.54 69.52 23.48
CA GLY A 8 27.36 70.01 22.15
C GLY A 8 26.87 69.03 21.08
N TRP A 9 25.62 69.08 20.86
CA TRP A 9 24.90 69.17 19.57
C TRP A 9 24.71 67.95 18.68
N ALA A 10 23.47 67.71 18.45
CA ALA A 10 22.76 66.82 17.59
C ALA A 10 23.13 66.91 16.12
N VAL A 11 23.07 65.75 15.46
CA VAL A 11 22.51 65.68 14.08
C VAL A 11 21.68 64.41 13.98
N ARG A 12 20.41 64.58 13.70
CA ARG A 12 19.46 63.55 13.32
C ARG A 12 19.85 63.04 11.92
N GLY A 13 20.02 61.72 11.80
CA GLY A 13 20.08 61.06 10.52
C GLY A 13 19.22 59.80 10.59
N SER A 14 17.95 59.92 10.22
CA SER A 14 17.06 58.75 10.02
C SER A 14 17.49 58.05 8.75
N ILE A 15 18.07 56.88 8.89
CA ILE A 15 18.24 55.97 7.76
C ILE A 15 17.12 54.95 7.86
N ALA A 16 16.11 55.11 7.00
CA ALA A 16 15.09 54.11 6.75
C ALA A 16 15.72 52.94 6.02
N ALA A 17 15.95 51.84 6.72
CA ALA A 17 16.29 50.58 6.06
C ALA A 17 15.02 49.98 5.47
N ALA A 18 14.85 50.15 4.16
CA ALA A 18 13.83 49.42 3.40
C ALA A 18 14.27 47.95 3.30
N GLY A 19 13.69 47.14 4.15
CA GLY A 19 13.79 45.70 4.05
C GLY A 19 13.02 45.19 2.84
N VAL A 20 13.72 44.82 1.79
CA VAL A 20 13.15 44.08 0.67
C VAL A 20 12.90 42.65 1.14
N MET A 21 11.68 42.39 1.54
CA MET A 21 11.20 41.00 1.72
C MET A 21 11.06 40.37 0.34
N ALA A 22 12.04 39.62 -0.08
CA ALA A 22 11.92 38.73 -1.24
C ALA A 22 10.92 37.62 -0.89
N ALA A 23 9.68 37.75 -1.33
CA ALA A 23 8.71 36.67 -1.32
C ALA A 23 9.23 35.59 -2.27
N VAL A 24 9.81 34.52 -1.70
CA VAL A 24 10.08 33.31 -2.45
C VAL A 24 8.71 32.66 -2.73
N SER A 25 8.15 32.98 -3.89
CA SER A 25 7.02 32.28 -4.45
C SER A 25 7.49 30.86 -4.78
N LEU A 26 7.19 29.90 -3.92
CA LEU A 26 7.23 28.48 -4.25
C LEU A 26 6.14 28.26 -5.31
N ALA A 27 6.52 28.44 -6.57
CA ALA A 27 5.71 27.97 -7.67
C ALA A 27 5.63 26.45 -7.53
N ALA A 28 4.48 25.95 -7.11
CA ALA A 28 4.17 24.52 -7.16
C ALA A 28 4.33 24.08 -8.62
N ASP A 29 5.20 23.11 -8.86
CA ASP A 29 5.43 22.51 -10.16
C ASP A 29 4.09 22.01 -10.71
N PRO A 30 3.58 22.56 -11.83
CA PRO A 30 2.28 22.18 -12.39
C PRO A 30 2.28 20.75 -12.98
N SER A 31 3.43 20.06 -13.03
CA SER A 31 3.56 18.72 -13.60
C SER A 31 3.09 17.58 -12.67
N HIS A 32 2.67 17.86 -11.41
CA HIS A 32 2.19 16.88 -10.44
C HIS A 32 0.74 17.11 -10.02
N ARG A 33 -0.12 17.56 -10.92
CA ARG A 33 -1.55 17.30 -10.72
C ARG A 33 -1.76 15.81 -10.89
N LEU A 34 -1.87 15.09 -9.78
CA LEU A 34 -2.49 13.77 -9.77
C LEU A 34 -3.88 13.98 -10.38
N THR A 35 -4.07 13.51 -11.60
CA THR A 35 -5.39 13.50 -12.20
C THR A 35 -6.27 12.65 -11.32
N THR A 36 -7.37 13.20 -10.82
CA THR A 36 -8.38 12.47 -10.07
C THR A 36 -9.09 11.44 -10.95
N ASP A 37 -8.89 11.54 -12.25
CA ASP A 37 -9.49 10.67 -13.25
C ASP A 37 -8.72 9.35 -13.34
N ILE A 38 -9.46 8.28 -13.15
CA ILE A 38 -8.98 6.91 -13.24
C ILE A 38 -9.80 6.14 -14.26
N HIS A 39 -9.14 5.24 -14.97
CA HIS A 39 -9.82 4.23 -15.77
C HIS A 39 -10.02 2.96 -14.96
N THR A 40 -11.17 2.30 -15.13
CA THR A 40 -11.49 1.03 -14.48
C THR A 40 -12.11 0.06 -15.46
N GLU A 41 -11.70 -1.20 -15.39
CA GLU A 41 -12.24 -2.25 -16.25
C GLU A 41 -12.07 -3.65 -15.61
N TYR A 42 -12.86 -4.60 -16.10
CA TYR A 42 -12.60 -6.01 -15.84
C TYR A 42 -11.73 -6.58 -16.95
N VAL A 43 -10.65 -7.22 -16.54
CA VAL A 43 -9.71 -7.88 -17.46
C VAL A 43 -9.66 -9.38 -17.21
N LYS A 44 -9.15 -10.11 -18.19
CA LYS A 44 -8.95 -11.57 -18.10
C LYS A 44 -7.55 -11.94 -18.54
N PHE A 45 -6.93 -12.86 -17.81
CA PHE A 45 -5.63 -13.43 -18.16
C PHE A 45 -5.57 -14.92 -17.82
N LEU A 46 -4.66 -15.63 -18.46
CA LEU A 46 -4.48 -17.05 -18.23
C LEU A 46 -3.57 -17.32 -17.03
N SER A 47 -3.95 -18.30 -16.20
CA SER A 47 -3.13 -18.94 -15.19
C SER A 47 -3.11 -20.44 -15.43
N GLY A 48 -2.09 -20.90 -16.15
CA GLY A 48 -2.09 -22.22 -16.75
C GLY A 48 -3.18 -22.33 -17.83
N LYS A 49 -4.09 -23.30 -17.68
CA LYS A 49 -5.24 -23.52 -18.58
C LYS A 49 -6.49 -22.72 -18.19
N ASP A 50 -6.50 -22.12 -17.01
CA ASP A 50 -7.68 -21.46 -16.46
C ASP A 50 -7.62 -19.95 -16.68
N THR A 51 -8.79 -19.33 -16.84
CA THR A 51 -8.93 -17.88 -16.98
C THR A 51 -9.23 -17.25 -15.63
N ILE A 52 -8.42 -16.26 -15.26
CA ILE A 52 -8.64 -15.45 -14.08
C ILE A 52 -9.24 -14.11 -14.51
N THR A 53 -10.36 -13.75 -13.91
CA THR A 53 -10.94 -12.41 -14.02
C THR A 53 -10.31 -11.51 -12.95
N ALA A 54 -10.02 -10.27 -13.29
CA ALA A 54 -9.51 -9.29 -12.34
C ALA A 54 -10.14 -7.92 -12.57
N TYR A 55 -10.23 -7.14 -11.51
CA TYR A 55 -10.57 -5.72 -11.59
C TYR A 55 -9.27 -4.91 -11.72
N LEU A 56 -9.19 -4.10 -12.76
CA LEU A 56 -8.05 -3.23 -13.05
C LEU A 56 -8.46 -1.77 -12.90
N ALA A 57 -7.63 -0.97 -12.25
CA ALA A 57 -7.76 0.48 -12.18
C ALA A 57 -6.40 1.14 -12.37
N TYR A 58 -6.35 2.24 -13.12
CA TYR A 58 -5.12 3.01 -13.33
C TYR A 58 -5.40 4.50 -13.54
N PRO A 59 -4.45 5.37 -13.14
CA PRO A 59 -4.59 6.81 -13.38
C PRO A 59 -4.44 7.12 -14.86
N GLU A 60 -5.24 8.05 -15.37
CA GLU A 60 -5.09 8.59 -16.73
C GLU A 60 -3.88 9.54 -16.78
N ARG A 61 -2.73 8.97 -17.16
CA ARG A 61 -1.46 9.69 -17.24
C ARG A 61 -0.62 9.17 -18.42
N SER A 62 0.32 9.98 -18.91
CA SER A 62 1.17 9.63 -20.05
C SER A 62 2.41 8.82 -19.68
N ASP A 63 2.87 8.90 -18.43
CA ASP A 63 4.06 8.21 -17.95
C ASP A 63 3.73 6.88 -17.25
N ARG A 64 4.72 5.99 -17.21
CA ARG A 64 4.56 4.68 -16.58
C ARG A 64 4.50 4.80 -15.07
N ALA A 65 3.58 4.08 -14.45
CA ALA A 65 3.38 3.99 -13.02
C ALA A 65 3.89 2.66 -12.44
N PRO A 66 4.22 2.60 -11.14
CA PRO A 66 4.40 1.34 -10.44
C PRO A 66 3.07 0.59 -10.34
N ALA A 67 3.12 -0.74 -10.17
CA ALA A 67 1.91 -1.56 -10.07
C ALA A 67 1.76 -2.20 -8.70
N VAL A 68 0.49 -2.39 -8.28
CA VAL A 68 0.12 -3.07 -7.03
C VAL A 68 -0.95 -4.11 -7.31
N VAL A 69 -0.69 -5.37 -6.95
CA VAL A 69 -1.69 -6.44 -6.97
C VAL A 69 -2.40 -6.47 -5.61
N VAL A 70 -3.73 -6.40 -5.63
CA VAL A 70 -4.58 -6.37 -4.44
C VAL A 70 -5.16 -7.76 -4.19
N ILE A 71 -4.88 -8.34 -3.03
CA ILE A 71 -5.35 -9.67 -2.65
C ILE A 71 -6.54 -9.52 -1.71
N HIS A 72 -7.68 -10.03 -2.15
CA HIS A 72 -8.97 -9.88 -1.46
C HIS A 72 -9.06 -10.63 -0.13
N GLU A 73 -10.05 -10.25 0.67
CA GLU A 73 -10.43 -10.91 1.92
C GLU A 73 -11.18 -12.25 1.66
N ILE A 74 -11.71 -12.82 2.73
CA ILE A 74 -12.58 -14.01 2.67
C ILE A 74 -13.92 -13.80 1.93
N PHE A 75 -14.17 -12.60 1.42
CA PHE A 75 -15.38 -12.23 0.68
C PHE A 75 -15.18 -12.17 -0.85
N GLY A 76 -14.00 -12.56 -1.34
CA GLY A 76 -13.66 -12.48 -2.75
C GLY A 76 -13.49 -11.04 -3.25
N LEU A 77 -13.75 -10.82 -4.55
CA LEU A 77 -13.65 -9.53 -5.23
C LEU A 77 -14.86 -8.64 -4.87
N SER A 78 -14.94 -8.25 -3.60
CA SER A 78 -16.01 -7.42 -3.02
C SER A 78 -15.91 -5.95 -3.43
N ASP A 79 -16.95 -5.14 -3.09
CA ASP A 79 -16.93 -3.69 -3.28
C ASP A 79 -15.76 -3.02 -2.59
N PHE A 80 -15.44 -3.43 -1.36
CA PHE A 80 -14.28 -2.92 -0.64
C PHE A 80 -12.98 -3.13 -1.42
N ILE A 81 -12.78 -4.28 -2.02
CA ILE A 81 -11.58 -4.59 -2.79
C ILE A 81 -11.54 -3.78 -4.10
N ARG A 82 -12.69 -3.61 -4.79
CA ARG A 82 -12.75 -2.75 -5.97
C ARG A 82 -12.45 -1.30 -5.63
N GLN A 83 -13.09 -0.75 -4.59
CA GLN A 83 -12.83 0.62 -4.10
C GLN A 83 -11.38 0.83 -3.66
N THR A 84 -10.77 -0.17 -3.00
CA THR A 84 -9.35 -0.13 -2.64
C THR A 84 -8.45 -0.09 -3.88
N THR A 85 -8.79 -0.86 -4.92
CA THR A 85 -8.07 -0.88 -6.19
C THR A 85 -8.16 0.49 -6.89
N GLU A 86 -9.34 1.09 -6.91
CA GLU A 86 -9.53 2.46 -7.41
C GLU A 86 -8.77 3.51 -6.60
N GLN A 87 -8.78 3.37 -5.26
CA GLN A 87 -8.05 4.30 -4.41
C GLN A 87 -6.55 4.25 -4.68
N LEU A 88 -5.96 3.07 -4.87
CA LEU A 88 -4.57 2.94 -5.29
C LEU A 88 -4.31 3.60 -6.65
N ALA A 89 -5.26 3.53 -7.58
CA ALA A 89 -5.14 4.22 -8.86
C ALA A 89 -5.15 5.75 -8.67
N ARG A 90 -6.05 6.30 -7.85
CA ARG A 90 -6.04 7.73 -7.46
C ARG A 90 -4.74 8.14 -6.77
N ASP A 91 -4.12 7.23 -6.03
CA ASP A 91 -2.82 7.45 -5.38
C ASP A 91 -1.62 7.31 -6.34
N GLY A 92 -1.87 6.99 -7.62
CA GLY A 92 -0.87 7.01 -8.70
C GLY A 92 -0.27 5.65 -9.06
N PHE A 93 -0.90 4.54 -8.68
CA PHE A 93 -0.48 3.17 -9.04
C PHE A 93 -1.36 2.59 -10.14
N VAL A 94 -0.83 1.68 -10.95
CA VAL A 94 -1.67 0.74 -11.68
C VAL A 94 -2.02 -0.39 -10.71
N ALA A 95 -3.30 -0.54 -10.39
CA ALA A 95 -3.75 -1.52 -9.41
C ALA A 95 -4.62 -2.59 -10.05
N THR A 96 -4.44 -3.86 -9.66
CA THR A 96 -5.27 -4.96 -10.13
C THR A 96 -5.64 -5.89 -8.98
N ALA A 97 -6.89 -6.30 -8.94
CA ALA A 97 -7.42 -7.25 -7.95
C ALA A 97 -7.91 -8.51 -8.67
N PRO A 98 -7.11 -9.60 -8.71
CA PRO A 98 -7.56 -10.86 -9.27
C PRO A 98 -8.67 -11.45 -8.39
N ASP A 99 -9.73 -11.97 -9.03
CA ASP A 99 -10.71 -12.81 -8.37
C ASP A 99 -10.14 -14.23 -8.27
N LEU A 100 -9.56 -14.56 -7.12
CA LEU A 100 -8.97 -15.88 -6.86
C LEU A 100 -10.00 -17.01 -6.80
N LEU A 101 -11.30 -16.67 -6.87
CA LEU A 101 -12.39 -17.63 -7.04
C LEU A 101 -12.77 -17.87 -8.52
N SER A 102 -12.08 -17.26 -9.49
CA SER A 102 -12.38 -17.39 -10.92
C SER A 102 -12.48 -18.85 -11.38
N ARG A 103 -11.62 -19.73 -10.86
CA ARG A 103 -11.64 -21.20 -11.15
C ARG A 103 -12.89 -21.91 -10.61
N ARG A 104 -13.64 -21.25 -9.74
CA ARG A 104 -14.85 -21.77 -9.09
C ARG A 104 -16.11 -20.99 -9.49
N GLY A 105 -16.06 -20.31 -10.65
CA GLY A 105 -17.16 -19.51 -11.20
C GLY A 105 -17.14 -18.05 -10.77
N GLY A 106 -16.09 -17.60 -10.08
CA GLY A 106 -15.94 -16.23 -9.57
C GLY A 106 -16.49 -16.03 -8.17
N THR A 107 -16.38 -14.79 -7.69
CA THR A 107 -16.90 -14.39 -6.38
C THR A 107 -18.43 -14.48 -6.35
N PRO A 108 -19.02 -15.34 -5.49
CA PRO A 108 -20.46 -15.46 -5.38
C PRO A 108 -21.06 -14.26 -4.64
N PRO A 109 -22.37 -13.95 -4.86
CA PRO A 109 -23.04 -12.86 -4.14
C PRO A 109 -23.15 -13.07 -2.63
N SER A 110 -23.22 -14.34 -2.18
CA SER A 110 -23.30 -14.68 -0.76
C SER A 110 -21.93 -14.65 -0.09
N PRO A 111 -21.72 -13.83 0.97
CA PRO A 111 -20.49 -13.82 1.74
C PRO A 111 -20.14 -15.18 2.36
N ASP A 112 -21.12 -15.95 2.80
CA ASP A 112 -20.89 -17.27 3.39
C ASP A 112 -20.44 -18.29 2.35
N SER A 113 -20.98 -18.22 1.12
CA SER A 113 -20.50 -19.01 -0.01
C SER A 113 -19.06 -18.64 -0.38
N ALA A 114 -18.73 -17.35 -0.43
CA ALA A 114 -17.38 -16.88 -0.68
C ALA A 114 -16.39 -17.43 0.35
N ARG A 115 -16.71 -17.33 1.65
CA ARG A 115 -15.88 -17.87 2.75
C ARG A 115 -15.59 -19.37 2.58
N LYS A 116 -16.63 -20.17 2.26
CA LYS A 116 -16.47 -21.61 2.05
C LYS A 116 -15.55 -21.92 0.87
N LEU A 117 -15.71 -21.21 -0.24
CA LEU A 117 -14.88 -21.39 -1.43
C LEU A 117 -13.43 -20.99 -1.17
N ILE A 118 -13.18 -19.87 -0.47
CA ILE A 118 -11.83 -19.40 -0.14
C ILE A 118 -11.13 -20.36 0.83
N ALA A 119 -11.84 -20.89 1.83
CA ALA A 119 -11.29 -21.88 2.75
C ALA A 119 -10.79 -23.15 2.05
N GLY A 120 -11.32 -23.47 0.88
CA GLY A 120 -10.90 -24.60 0.05
C GLY A 120 -9.89 -24.25 -1.06
N LEU A 121 -9.30 -23.07 -1.06
CA LEU A 121 -8.26 -22.72 -2.02
C LEU A 121 -6.92 -23.31 -1.63
N GLU A 122 -6.32 -24.04 -2.58
CA GLU A 122 -4.99 -24.61 -2.40
C GLU A 122 -3.91 -23.49 -2.49
N PRO A 123 -3.00 -23.42 -1.50
CA PRO A 123 -2.01 -22.35 -1.43
C PRO A 123 -1.16 -22.19 -2.69
N ASP A 124 -0.76 -23.30 -3.34
CA ASP A 124 0.04 -23.25 -4.55
C ASP A 124 -0.75 -22.79 -5.78
N THR A 125 -2.07 -23.03 -5.80
CA THR A 125 -2.95 -22.47 -6.82
C THR A 125 -3.08 -20.96 -6.66
N VAL A 126 -3.24 -20.47 -5.43
CA VAL A 126 -3.23 -19.03 -5.13
C VAL A 126 -1.91 -18.39 -5.59
N THR A 127 -0.77 -19.03 -5.32
CA THR A 127 0.54 -18.53 -5.78
C THR A 127 0.60 -18.44 -7.30
N ARG A 128 0.18 -19.47 -8.04
CA ARG A 128 0.16 -19.46 -9.51
C ARG A 128 -0.74 -18.36 -10.08
N ASP A 129 -1.91 -18.14 -9.47
CA ASP A 129 -2.84 -17.10 -9.93
C ASP A 129 -2.29 -15.70 -9.66
N LEU A 130 -1.59 -15.50 -8.54
CA LEU A 130 -0.89 -14.25 -8.24
C LEU A 130 0.32 -14.02 -9.17
N ASP A 131 1.07 -15.08 -9.53
CA ASP A 131 2.15 -15.01 -10.53
C ASP A 131 1.60 -14.58 -11.89
N ALA A 132 0.46 -15.13 -12.29
CA ALA A 132 -0.22 -14.75 -13.52
C ALA A 132 -0.68 -13.29 -13.50
N ALA A 133 -1.22 -12.81 -12.35
CA ALA A 133 -1.61 -11.42 -12.17
C ALA A 133 -0.40 -10.47 -12.25
N VAL A 134 0.71 -10.79 -11.57
CA VAL A 134 1.96 -10.03 -11.63
C VAL A 134 2.53 -10.02 -13.06
N ALA A 135 2.53 -11.16 -13.73
CA ALA A 135 2.97 -11.25 -15.12
C ALA A 135 2.08 -10.43 -16.06
N TYR A 136 0.76 -10.41 -15.83
CA TYR A 136 -0.18 -9.59 -16.58
C TYR A 136 0.13 -8.10 -16.43
N VAL A 137 0.20 -7.58 -15.20
CA VAL A 137 0.45 -6.13 -15.01
C VAL A 137 1.81 -5.69 -15.53
N LYS A 138 2.85 -6.53 -15.44
CA LYS A 138 4.17 -6.24 -15.99
C LYS A 138 4.18 -6.04 -17.52
N ARG A 139 3.20 -6.59 -18.25
CA ARG A 139 3.07 -6.42 -19.70
C ARG A 139 2.30 -5.18 -20.12
N LEU A 140 1.60 -4.51 -19.18
CA LEU A 140 0.85 -3.30 -19.48
C LEU A 140 1.83 -2.16 -19.83
N LYS A 141 1.56 -1.45 -20.92
CA LYS A 141 2.41 -0.32 -21.38
C LYS A 141 2.52 0.79 -20.34
N ALA A 142 1.47 0.97 -19.52
CA ALA A 142 1.41 1.96 -18.46
C ALA A 142 2.23 1.59 -17.21
N VAL A 143 2.82 0.38 -17.14
CA VAL A 143 3.49 -0.13 -15.94
C VAL A 143 5.01 -0.10 -16.07
N ARG A 144 5.69 0.22 -14.97
CA ARG A 144 7.13 -0.04 -14.77
C ARG A 144 7.28 -1.49 -14.28
N PRO A 145 7.69 -2.45 -15.12
CA PRO A 145 7.61 -3.87 -14.80
C PRO A 145 8.51 -4.31 -13.63
N GLU A 146 9.55 -3.53 -13.33
CA GLU A 146 10.44 -3.76 -12.18
C GLU A 146 9.91 -3.17 -10.86
N ARG A 147 8.78 -2.45 -10.90
CA ARG A 147 8.19 -1.72 -9.77
C ARG A 147 6.82 -2.29 -9.41
N VAL A 148 6.80 -3.55 -9.01
CA VAL A 148 5.55 -4.26 -8.64
C VAL A 148 5.57 -4.63 -7.17
N GLY A 149 4.46 -4.33 -6.49
CA GLY A 149 4.17 -4.72 -5.13
C GLY A 149 2.84 -5.45 -5.01
N VAL A 150 2.56 -5.95 -3.81
CA VAL A 150 1.29 -6.56 -3.45
C VAL A 150 0.76 -5.98 -2.14
N ILE A 151 -0.55 -5.92 -2.00
CA ILE A 151 -1.24 -5.63 -0.74
C ILE A 151 -2.34 -6.65 -0.54
N GLY A 152 -2.53 -7.11 0.68
CA GLY A 152 -3.62 -8.04 0.98
C GLY A 152 -4.29 -7.74 2.31
N PHE A 153 -5.55 -8.18 2.43
CA PHE A 153 -6.41 -7.86 3.57
C PHE A 153 -6.92 -9.15 4.21
N CYS A 154 -6.90 -9.26 5.54
CA CYS A 154 -7.39 -10.41 6.28
C CYS A 154 -6.68 -11.71 5.83
N TRP A 155 -7.42 -12.67 5.30
CA TRP A 155 -6.86 -13.86 4.63
C TRP A 155 -5.86 -13.45 3.52
N GLY A 156 -6.24 -12.49 2.68
CA GLY A 156 -5.35 -11.94 1.65
C GLY A 156 -4.11 -11.26 2.22
N GLY A 157 -4.17 -10.74 3.44
CA GLY A 157 -3.00 -10.23 4.16
C GLY A 157 -1.96 -11.32 4.41
N GLY A 158 -2.39 -12.47 4.92
CA GLY A 158 -1.54 -13.65 5.04
C GLY A 158 -1.02 -14.15 3.68
N GLN A 159 -1.87 -14.12 2.64
CA GLN A 159 -1.45 -14.49 1.28
C GLN A 159 -0.43 -13.52 0.69
N SER A 160 -0.53 -12.20 0.95
CA SER A 160 0.46 -11.23 0.47
C SER A 160 1.85 -11.49 1.07
N PHE A 161 1.90 -11.83 2.35
CA PHE A 161 3.16 -12.18 3.01
C PHE A 161 3.73 -13.50 2.46
N ARG A 162 2.90 -14.56 2.42
CA ARG A 162 3.30 -15.84 1.84
C ARG A 162 3.78 -15.69 0.41
N TYR A 163 3.07 -14.94 -0.41
CA TYR A 163 3.44 -14.70 -1.80
C TYR A 163 4.76 -13.94 -1.93
N ALA A 164 5.02 -12.96 -1.07
CA ALA A 164 6.28 -12.23 -1.06
C ALA A 164 7.50 -13.13 -0.75
N THR A 165 7.30 -14.24 0.00
CA THR A 165 8.38 -15.23 0.21
C THR A 165 8.57 -16.17 -0.98
N ASN A 166 7.59 -16.27 -1.89
CA ASN A 166 7.63 -17.16 -3.06
C ASN A 166 8.00 -16.41 -4.36
N ASN A 167 7.79 -15.10 -4.42
CA ASN A 167 8.11 -14.30 -5.62
C ASN A 167 9.21 -13.28 -5.34
N PRO A 168 10.48 -13.60 -5.66
CA PRO A 168 11.63 -12.71 -5.40
C PRO A 168 11.67 -11.46 -6.30
N SER A 169 10.79 -11.36 -7.31
CA SER A 169 10.71 -10.19 -8.20
C SER A 169 9.84 -9.05 -7.64
N LEU A 170 9.12 -9.28 -6.55
CA LEU A 170 8.38 -8.23 -5.87
C LEU A 170 9.33 -7.24 -5.17
N ARG A 171 8.98 -5.97 -5.22
CA ARG A 171 9.72 -4.90 -4.54
C ARG A 171 9.14 -4.58 -3.17
N ALA A 172 7.82 -4.71 -3.02
CA ALA A 172 7.13 -4.39 -1.78
C ALA A 172 5.94 -5.31 -1.55
N PHE A 173 5.59 -5.50 -0.27
CA PHE A 173 4.33 -6.14 0.12
C PHE A 173 3.74 -5.46 1.36
N VAL A 174 2.42 -5.44 1.43
CA VAL A 174 1.67 -4.91 2.58
C VAL A 174 0.74 -5.99 3.11
N VAL A 175 0.78 -6.20 4.42
CA VAL A 175 -0.04 -7.16 5.16
C VAL A 175 -1.03 -6.38 6.02
N CYS A 176 -2.31 -6.36 5.65
CA CYS A 176 -3.34 -5.78 6.50
C CYS A 176 -3.99 -6.88 7.32
N TYR A 177 -3.77 -6.85 8.63
CA TYR A 177 -4.33 -7.76 9.66
C TYR A 177 -4.34 -9.25 9.24
N GLY A 178 -3.23 -9.70 8.62
CA GLY A 178 -3.02 -11.10 8.21
C GLY A 178 -1.90 -11.77 9.01
N PRO A 179 -1.91 -13.11 9.15
CA PRO A 179 -0.84 -13.84 9.81
C PRO A 179 0.46 -13.84 8.99
N GLY A 180 1.59 -14.01 9.66
CA GLY A 180 2.87 -14.30 9.01
C GLY A 180 2.91 -15.73 8.42
N PRO A 181 3.80 -15.99 7.44
CA PRO A 181 4.08 -17.31 6.93
C PRO A 181 5.01 -18.08 7.90
N ASP A 182 5.28 -19.35 7.59
CA ASP A 182 6.24 -20.16 8.34
C ASP A 182 7.62 -19.50 8.41
N ALA A 183 8.30 -19.67 9.54
CA ALA A 183 9.59 -19.05 9.82
C ALA A 183 10.64 -19.32 8.72
N LEU A 184 10.72 -20.58 8.23
CA LEU A 184 11.65 -20.95 7.15
C LEU A 184 11.33 -20.26 5.81
N ALA A 185 10.07 -19.96 5.55
CA ALA A 185 9.69 -19.22 4.35
C ALA A 185 10.23 -17.78 4.37
N ILE A 186 10.29 -17.16 5.54
CA ILE A 186 10.78 -15.78 5.72
C ILE A 186 12.25 -15.64 5.27
N ALA A 187 13.07 -16.69 5.38
CA ALA A 187 14.44 -16.66 4.90
C ALA A 187 14.55 -16.28 3.41
N ARG A 188 13.57 -16.66 2.58
CA ARG A 188 13.53 -16.35 1.14
C ARG A 188 13.07 -14.93 0.80
N LEU A 189 12.52 -14.19 1.76
CA LEU A 189 11.97 -12.85 1.54
C LEU A 189 13.03 -11.89 1.01
N ARG A 190 12.71 -11.17 -0.07
CA ARG A 190 13.55 -10.13 -0.69
C ARG A 190 12.87 -8.78 -0.77
N ALA A 191 11.54 -8.77 -0.80
CA ALA A 191 10.74 -7.55 -0.87
C ALA A 191 10.73 -6.82 0.47
N ARG A 192 10.58 -5.49 0.44
CA ARG A 192 10.31 -4.68 1.63
C ARG A 192 8.87 -4.91 2.09
N GLY A 193 8.64 -5.01 3.39
CA GLY A 193 7.33 -5.31 3.95
C GLY A 193 6.81 -4.29 4.95
N LEU A 194 5.50 -4.07 4.91
CA LEU A 194 4.75 -3.31 5.90
C LEU A 194 3.60 -4.14 6.46
N GLY A 195 3.57 -4.32 7.78
CA GLY A 195 2.42 -4.88 8.50
C GLY A 195 1.54 -3.78 9.08
N VAL A 196 0.25 -3.92 8.89
CA VAL A 196 -0.82 -3.07 9.41
C VAL A 196 -1.71 -3.94 10.29
N TYR A 197 -1.69 -3.71 11.59
CA TYR A 197 -2.42 -4.53 12.55
C TYR A 197 -3.35 -3.69 13.41
N ALA A 198 -4.44 -4.28 13.87
CA ALA A 198 -5.40 -3.66 14.76
C ALA A 198 -5.09 -4.02 16.22
N GLU A 199 -5.20 -3.08 17.15
CA GLU A 199 -4.96 -3.36 18.56
C GLU A 199 -5.90 -4.45 19.10
N ASN A 200 -7.18 -4.39 18.72
CA ASN A 200 -8.21 -5.31 19.18
C ASN A 200 -8.32 -6.57 18.28
N ASP A 201 -7.17 -7.17 17.90
CA ASP A 201 -7.10 -8.42 17.13
C ASP A 201 -6.10 -9.39 17.77
N ALA A 202 -6.42 -9.86 18.98
CA ALA A 202 -5.56 -10.76 19.74
C ALA A 202 -5.19 -12.04 18.96
N ARG A 203 -6.10 -12.54 18.12
CA ARG A 203 -5.88 -13.74 17.29
C ARG A 203 -4.71 -13.58 16.32
N ILE A 204 -4.57 -12.42 15.72
CA ILE A 204 -3.46 -12.12 14.80
C ILE A 204 -2.22 -11.65 15.58
N ASN A 205 -2.43 -10.77 16.57
CA ASN A 205 -1.33 -10.11 17.27
C ASN A 205 -0.52 -11.08 18.15
N SER A 206 -1.10 -12.20 18.60
CA SER A 206 -0.37 -13.23 19.37
C SER A 206 0.85 -13.79 18.63
N GLY A 207 0.84 -13.82 17.28
CA GLY A 207 1.97 -14.29 16.48
C GLY A 207 3.03 -13.21 16.16
N LEU A 208 2.79 -11.94 16.47
CA LEU A 208 3.70 -10.85 16.09
C LEU A 208 5.06 -10.88 16.82
N PRO A 209 5.14 -11.24 18.12
CA PRO A 209 6.45 -11.36 18.79
C PRO A 209 7.37 -12.39 18.12
N ASP A 210 6.85 -13.57 17.79
CA ASP A 210 7.60 -14.64 17.12
C ASP A 210 8.00 -14.21 15.70
N LEU A 211 7.05 -13.63 14.95
CA LEU A 211 7.34 -13.05 13.63
C LEU A 211 8.48 -12.02 13.70
N ALA A 212 8.43 -11.10 14.67
CA ALA A 212 9.47 -10.08 14.85
C ALA A 212 10.84 -10.71 15.17
N ALA A 213 10.88 -11.78 15.96
CA ALA A 213 12.10 -12.51 16.25
C ALA A 213 12.69 -13.14 14.97
N VAL A 214 11.86 -13.82 14.18
CA VAL A 214 12.28 -14.45 12.91
C VAL A 214 12.76 -13.41 11.88
N ILE A 215 12.05 -12.28 11.75
CA ILE A 215 12.44 -11.17 10.89
C ILE A 215 13.83 -10.65 11.25
N ARG A 216 14.11 -10.46 12.55
CA ARG A 216 15.44 -10.04 13.03
C ARG A 216 16.51 -11.10 12.73
N THR A 217 16.22 -12.38 12.99
CA THR A 217 17.17 -13.49 12.75
C THR A 217 17.60 -13.56 11.28
N TYR A 218 16.66 -13.37 10.35
CA TYR A 218 16.95 -13.40 8.92
C TYR A 218 17.29 -12.03 8.31
N HIS A 219 17.41 -10.98 9.12
CA HIS A 219 17.75 -9.60 8.70
C HIS A 219 16.84 -9.10 7.55
N LYS A 220 15.50 -9.30 7.69
CA LYS A 220 14.54 -8.91 6.65
C LYS A 220 14.02 -7.48 6.84
N ASP A 221 13.80 -6.77 5.73
CA ASP A 221 13.21 -5.43 5.75
C ASP A 221 11.67 -5.56 5.86
N TYR A 222 11.22 -5.78 7.09
CA TYR A 222 9.79 -5.81 7.44
C TYR A 222 9.58 -5.02 8.72
N ARG A 223 8.65 -4.07 8.66
CA ARG A 223 8.17 -3.31 9.83
C ARG A 223 6.67 -3.42 9.94
N TYR A 224 6.14 -3.23 11.13
CA TYR A 224 4.70 -3.19 11.33
C TYR A 224 4.30 -2.12 12.33
N THR A 225 3.03 -1.72 12.24
CA THR A 225 2.37 -0.82 13.19
C THR A 225 1.08 -1.47 13.68
N ILE A 226 0.84 -1.39 15.00
CA ILE A 226 -0.43 -1.74 15.62
C ILE A 226 -1.20 -0.44 15.84
N TYR A 227 -2.35 -0.32 15.19
CA TYR A 227 -3.19 0.89 15.23
C TYR A 227 -4.16 0.81 16.40
N PRO A 228 -4.21 1.86 17.27
CA PRO A 228 -4.95 1.81 18.52
C PRO A 228 -6.46 1.88 18.32
N GLY A 229 -7.19 1.18 19.21
CA GLY A 229 -8.64 1.27 19.38
C GLY A 229 -9.47 0.74 18.20
N VAL A 230 -8.87 -0.01 17.26
CA VAL A 230 -9.57 -0.61 16.11
C VAL A 230 -9.46 -2.12 16.13
N GLY A 231 -10.42 -2.80 15.50
CA GLY A 231 -10.51 -4.25 15.41
C GLY A 231 -10.13 -4.80 14.02
N HIS A 232 -10.19 -6.13 13.91
CA HIS A 232 -9.92 -6.83 12.65
C HIS A 232 -10.77 -6.29 11.50
N GLY A 233 -10.16 -5.97 10.36
CA GLY A 233 -10.90 -5.48 9.19
C GLY A 233 -11.24 -3.99 9.24
N PHE A 234 -10.65 -3.21 10.12
CA PHE A 234 -10.97 -1.79 10.35
C PHE A 234 -10.84 -0.91 9.10
N LEU A 235 -9.97 -1.26 8.14
CA LEU A 235 -9.88 -0.54 6.87
C LEU A 235 -11.15 -0.72 6.01
N ARG A 236 -11.83 -1.87 6.12
CA ARG A 236 -13.09 -2.13 5.43
C ARG A 236 -14.29 -1.54 6.20
N THR A 237 -14.35 -1.77 7.51
CA THR A 237 -15.49 -1.33 8.33
C THR A 237 -15.48 0.17 8.58
N ARG A 238 -14.29 0.79 8.53
CA ARG A 238 -14.06 2.21 8.85
C ARG A 238 -14.67 2.61 10.20
N GLU A 239 -14.62 1.72 11.20
CA GLU A 239 -15.18 1.95 12.54
C GLU A 239 -14.60 3.20 13.22
N LYS A 240 -13.35 3.57 12.88
CA LYS A 240 -12.71 4.85 13.21
C LYS A 240 -12.11 5.43 11.93
N PRO A 241 -12.85 6.30 11.22
CA PRO A 241 -12.42 6.83 9.93
C PRO A 241 -11.04 7.51 9.97
N GLU A 242 -10.76 8.26 11.04
CA GLU A 242 -9.49 8.97 11.22
C GLU A 242 -8.29 8.01 11.32
N VAL A 243 -8.48 6.85 11.98
CA VAL A 243 -7.45 5.80 12.07
C VAL A 243 -7.30 5.11 10.72
N ALA A 244 -8.40 4.78 10.05
CA ALA A 244 -8.36 4.16 8.72
C ALA A 244 -7.66 5.08 7.71
N ASP A 245 -7.94 6.38 7.72
CA ASP A 245 -7.33 7.36 6.82
C ASP A 245 -5.84 7.58 7.11
N SER A 246 -5.44 7.63 8.38
CA SER A 246 -4.02 7.73 8.74
C SER A 246 -3.26 6.47 8.35
N THR A 247 -3.85 5.30 8.57
CA THR A 247 -3.28 4.01 8.14
C THR A 247 -3.11 3.95 6.63
N TRP A 248 -4.12 4.39 5.87
CA TRP A 248 -4.03 4.42 4.41
C TRP A 248 -2.90 5.33 3.92
N ARG A 249 -2.75 6.52 4.52
CA ARG A 249 -1.61 7.41 4.21
C ARG A 249 -0.25 6.75 4.47
N ASP A 250 -0.13 5.96 5.55
CA ASP A 250 1.11 5.23 5.86
C ASP A 250 1.38 4.12 4.83
N VAL A 251 0.34 3.38 4.41
CA VAL A 251 0.42 2.37 3.34
C VAL A 251 0.87 3.01 2.02
N VAL A 252 0.23 4.09 1.60
CA VAL A 252 0.55 4.77 0.34
C VAL A 252 1.97 5.35 0.37
N ARG A 253 2.37 5.94 1.49
CA ARG A 253 3.75 6.44 1.69
C ARG A 253 4.76 5.30 1.55
N PHE A 254 4.54 4.18 2.23
CA PHE A 254 5.41 3.00 2.14
C PHE A 254 5.51 2.47 0.71
N LEU A 255 4.38 2.33 0.02
CA LEU A 255 4.35 1.87 -1.37
C LEU A 255 5.09 2.84 -2.30
N LYS A 256 4.90 4.16 -2.16
CA LYS A 256 5.62 5.18 -2.93
C LYS A 256 7.12 5.13 -2.67
N GLU A 257 7.56 4.99 -1.42
CA GLU A 257 8.98 4.85 -1.06
C GLU A 257 9.62 3.57 -1.62
N SER A 258 8.87 2.48 -1.67
CA SER A 258 9.38 1.16 -2.06
C SER A 258 9.31 0.90 -3.56
N LEU A 259 8.30 1.45 -4.23
CA LEU A 259 8.03 1.26 -5.66
C LEU A 259 8.31 2.51 -6.49
N GLY A 260 8.32 3.69 -5.87
CA GLY A 260 8.56 4.97 -6.52
C GLY A 260 10.04 5.34 -6.57
N ARG A 261 10.41 6.08 -7.56
CA ARG A 261 11.68 6.70 -7.97
C ARG A 261 12.51 5.87 -8.90
#